data_a150e4d46017f8f505768c13ec811529
#
_entry.id   a150e4d46017f8f505768c13ec811529
#
_cell.length_a   1.000
_cell.length_b   1.000
_cell.length_c   1.000
_cell.angle_alpha   90.00
_cell.angle_beta   90.00
_cell.angle_gamma   90.00
#
_symmetry.space_group_name_H-M   'P 1'
#
loop_
_entity.id
_entity.type
_entity.pdbx_description
1 polymer ?
#
loop_
_entity_poly.entity_id
_entity_poly.type
_entity_poly.pdbx_seq_one_letter_code
_entity_poly.pdbx_strand_id
1 'polypeptide(L)'
;MTRYARHLQQRTIVNPFQGLPRLEAAIGRRIVSRIGSNESMPIAGHPLATQWGEALYELARLYPDPYASAIRERAAALNGVDAANVVVDAGADSLIALFLRARVSPGDVVVCTAGTYPTFRYFAEGVGAEIVEVPYAEHDGVLVNDLPALAAAANAHQAALVYLANPDNPTGTFHPRDAVASLRAALADDTLLLLDEAYVDFCAAAERQGVLANTVRLRTLSKAHGLAGLRVGYAIAPEQWISKADQIRTQFAVSSVAQAAAVAVLDAPHCADTIIRDTCRLREQLHAALTGGGLRVLPSHTNFVCIVYPDADSALQRQKALLQQGIAVHRPPHPAMQHILRVTAHPDACQDSTIAVLLRG
;
A
#
# COMPACT_ATOMS: atom_id res chain seq x y z
N MET A 1 13.12 -33.61 -16.49
CA MET A 1 12.09 -32.67 -16.00
C MET A 1 12.79 -31.45 -15.48
N THR A 2 12.38 -30.25 -15.90
CA THR A 2 12.87 -28.97 -15.38
C THR A 2 12.47 -28.83 -13.92
N ARG A 3 13.42 -28.52 -13.03
CA ARG A 3 13.12 -28.31 -11.61
C ARG A 3 12.95 -26.82 -11.33
N TYR A 4 11.86 -26.45 -10.68
CA TYR A 4 11.70 -25.12 -10.10
C TYR A 4 12.64 -24.92 -8.90
N ALA A 5 12.82 -23.69 -8.43
CA ALA A 5 13.49 -23.43 -7.16
C ALA A 5 12.81 -24.18 -6.01
N ARG A 6 13.56 -24.64 -5.01
CA ARG A 6 13.04 -25.55 -3.95
C ARG A 6 11.78 -25.03 -3.27
N HIS A 7 11.79 -23.76 -2.89
CA HIS A 7 10.64 -23.13 -2.22
C HIS A 7 9.39 -23.07 -3.13
N LEU A 8 9.53 -22.96 -4.46
CA LEU A 8 8.43 -22.99 -5.42
C LEU A 8 7.90 -24.42 -5.70
N GLN A 9 8.72 -25.46 -5.40
CA GLN A 9 8.24 -26.84 -5.49
C GLN A 9 7.37 -27.24 -4.28
N GLN A 10 7.59 -26.60 -3.15
CA GLN A 10 6.97 -26.93 -1.87
C GLN A 10 5.73 -26.07 -1.55
N ARG A 11 5.55 -24.95 -2.24
CA ARG A 11 4.51 -23.97 -1.96
C ARG A 11 3.74 -23.59 -3.23
N THR A 12 2.43 -23.43 -3.09
CA THR A 12 1.60 -22.76 -4.10
C THR A 12 1.39 -21.32 -3.66
N ILE A 13 2.00 -20.39 -4.38
CA ILE A 13 1.88 -18.95 -4.09
C ILE A 13 0.71 -18.41 -4.93
N VAL A 14 -0.32 -17.89 -4.25
CA VAL A 14 -1.53 -17.40 -4.90
C VAL A 14 -1.51 -15.87 -4.92
N ASN A 15 -1.73 -15.29 -6.11
CA ASN A 15 -1.91 -13.85 -6.24
C ASN A 15 -3.12 -13.39 -5.40
N PRO A 16 -2.95 -12.49 -4.42
CA PRO A 16 -4.03 -12.06 -3.53
C PRO A 16 -5.10 -11.19 -4.21
N PHE A 17 -4.83 -10.69 -5.42
CA PHE A 17 -5.76 -9.83 -6.15
C PHE A 17 -6.34 -10.53 -7.37
N GLN A 18 -7.66 -10.58 -7.43
CA GLN A 18 -8.39 -10.95 -8.65
C GLN A 18 -8.49 -9.71 -9.55
N GLY A 19 -8.10 -9.84 -10.81
CA GLY A 19 -8.30 -8.76 -11.78
C GLY A 19 -9.80 -8.50 -12.02
N LEU A 20 -10.16 -7.25 -12.31
CA LEU A 20 -11.54 -6.84 -12.56
C LEU A 20 -12.27 -7.74 -13.58
N PRO A 21 -11.66 -8.12 -14.73
CA PRO A 21 -12.32 -9.02 -15.69
C PRO A 21 -12.70 -10.38 -15.12
N ARG A 22 -11.87 -10.94 -14.22
CA ARG A 22 -12.20 -12.22 -13.55
C ARG A 22 -13.35 -12.06 -12.56
N LEU A 23 -13.38 -10.94 -11.83
CA LEU A 23 -14.48 -10.65 -10.92
C LEU A 23 -15.78 -10.46 -11.68
N GLU A 24 -15.78 -9.68 -12.76
CA GLU A 24 -16.96 -9.47 -13.64
C GLU A 24 -17.47 -10.78 -14.24
N ALA A 25 -16.57 -11.64 -14.73
CA ALA A 25 -16.94 -12.96 -15.24
C ALA A 25 -17.56 -13.86 -14.17
N ALA A 26 -17.01 -13.83 -12.94
CA ALA A 26 -17.52 -14.65 -11.84
C ALA A 26 -18.92 -14.24 -11.37
N ILE A 27 -19.23 -12.93 -11.42
CA ILE A 27 -20.54 -12.40 -11.00
C ILE A 27 -21.53 -12.25 -12.18
N GLY A 28 -21.06 -12.45 -13.41
CA GLY A 28 -21.89 -12.27 -14.63
C GLY A 28 -22.35 -10.84 -14.88
N ARG A 29 -21.63 -9.84 -14.35
CA ARG A 29 -22.03 -8.45 -14.37
C ARG A 29 -20.82 -7.51 -14.46
N ARG A 30 -21.00 -6.37 -15.15
CA ARG A 30 -19.99 -5.31 -15.18
C ARG A 30 -19.92 -4.57 -13.84
N ILE A 31 -18.71 -4.29 -13.36
CA ILE A 31 -18.46 -3.43 -12.20
C ILE A 31 -18.54 -1.97 -12.65
N VAL A 32 -19.45 -1.22 -12.06
CA VAL A 32 -19.67 0.21 -12.35
C VAL A 32 -19.03 1.13 -11.32
N SER A 33 -18.76 0.63 -10.12
CA SER A 33 -18.09 1.39 -9.07
C SER A 33 -16.98 0.57 -8.39
N ARG A 34 -15.78 1.15 -8.29
CA ARG A 34 -14.54 0.51 -7.81
C ARG A 34 -14.07 1.14 -6.50
N ILE A 35 -14.80 0.90 -5.44
CA ILE A 35 -14.48 1.44 -4.10
C ILE A 35 -13.72 0.45 -3.21
N GLY A 36 -13.08 -0.55 -3.81
CA GLY A 36 -12.24 -1.55 -3.12
C GLY A 36 -10.74 -1.46 -3.44
N SER A 37 -10.35 -0.70 -4.47
CA SER A 37 -8.97 -0.68 -4.99
C SER A 37 -8.14 0.49 -4.46
N ASN A 38 -8.74 1.37 -3.65
CA ASN A 38 -8.08 2.55 -3.10
C ASN A 38 -7.44 3.44 -4.19
N GLU A 39 -8.14 3.56 -5.33
CA GLU A 39 -7.76 4.48 -6.40
C GLU A 39 -8.19 5.90 -6.02
N SER A 40 -7.45 6.89 -6.53
CA SER A 40 -7.77 8.30 -6.32
C SER A 40 -8.98 8.72 -7.13
N MET A 41 -9.66 9.74 -6.66
CA MET A 41 -10.71 10.40 -7.42
C MET A 41 -10.12 11.22 -8.58
N PRO A 42 -10.86 11.37 -9.68
CA PRO A 42 -10.52 12.33 -10.71
C PRO A 42 -10.67 13.76 -10.18
N ILE A 43 -9.73 14.63 -10.55
CA ILE A 43 -9.80 16.08 -10.27
C ILE A 43 -9.76 16.87 -11.57
N ALA A 44 -10.41 18.02 -11.58
CA ALA A 44 -10.26 18.98 -12.67
C ALA A 44 -8.86 19.59 -12.67
N GLY A 45 -8.31 19.83 -13.85
CA GLY A 45 -6.99 20.45 -13.99
C GLY A 45 -5.82 19.55 -13.64
N HIS A 46 -6.03 18.24 -13.54
CA HIS A 46 -4.91 17.30 -13.37
C HIS A 46 -3.90 17.44 -14.51
N PRO A 47 -2.58 17.57 -14.25
CA PRO A 47 -1.57 17.85 -15.28
C PRO A 47 -1.61 16.90 -16.47
N LEU A 48 -1.91 15.62 -16.25
CA LEU A 48 -1.97 14.63 -17.32
C LEU A 48 -3.16 14.80 -18.26
N ALA A 49 -4.22 15.49 -17.84
CA ALA A 49 -5.38 15.73 -18.70
C ALA A 49 -5.09 16.73 -19.83
N THR A 50 -4.05 17.54 -19.69
CA THR A 50 -3.73 18.66 -20.60
C THR A 50 -2.46 18.46 -21.43
N GLN A 51 -1.57 17.50 -21.11
CA GLN A 51 -0.21 17.45 -21.64
C GLN A 51 0.04 16.42 -22.75
N TRP A 52 -0.96 15.59 -23.12
CA TRP A 52 -0.69 14.35 -23.86
C TRP A 52 -1.30 14.35 -25.27
N GLY A 53 -0.56 14.78 -26.25
CA GLY A 53 -0.84 14.64 -27.69
C GLY A 53 0.26 13.82 -28.37
N GLU A 54 0.86 14.35 -29.44
CA GLU A 54 1.99 13.71 -30.18
C GLU A 54 3.19 13.39 -29.28
N ALA A 55 3.40 14.16 -28.21
CA ALA A 55 4.45 13.92 -27.22
C ALA A 55 4.35 12.53 -26.57
N LEU A 56 3.17 11.91 -26.50
CA LEU A 56 3.04 10.54 -25.96
C LEU A 56 3.79 9.52 -26.81
N TYR A 57 3.70 9.63 -28.15
CA TYR A 57 4.40 8.74 -29.05
C TYR A 57 5.93 8.88 -28.89
N GLU A 58 6.43 10.11 -28.82
CA GLU A 58 7.85 10.37 -28.61
C GLU A 58 8.36 9.79 -27.28
N LEU A 59 7.61 9.95 -26.20
CA LEU A 59 7.93 9.33 -24.92
C LEU A 59 7.89 7.80 -24.98
N ALA A 60 6.90 7.23 -25.67
CA ALA A 60 6.70 5.79 -25.71
C ALA A 60 7.76 5.03 -26.53
N ARG A 61 8.33 5.66 -27.57
CA ARG A 61 9.31 5.02 -28.46
C ARG A 61 10.75 5.01 -27.93
N LEU A 62 11.03 5.77 -26.86
CA LEU A 62 12.38 5.90 -26.29
C LEU A 62 12.47 5.21 -24.93
N TYR A 63 13.62 4.58 -24.67
CA TYR A 63 13.93 4.10 -23.32
C TYR A 63 14.02 5.28 -22.34
N PRO A 64 13.51 5.11 -21.11
CA PRO A 64 13.61 6.12 -20.07
C PRO A 64 15.02 6.24 -19.50
N ASP A 65 15.23 7.25 -18.65
CA ASP A 65 16.38 7.28 -17.75
C ASP A 65 16.32 6.05 -16.81
N PRO A 66 17.34 5.15 -16.83
CA PRO A 66 17.34 3.95 -16.00
C PRO A 66 17.35 4.24 -14.50
N TYR A 67 17.79 5.42 -14.08
CA TYR A 67 17.81 5.83 -12.68
C TYR A 67 16.62 6.67 -12.26
N ALA A 68 15.78 7.11 -13.21
CA ALA A 68 14.68 8.04 -12.98
C ALA A 68 15.13 9.29 -12.18
N SER A 69 16.28 9.85 -12.55
CA SER A 69 17.01 10.90 -11.81
C SER A 69 16.13 12.10 -11.48
N ALA A 70 15.32 12.56 -12.45
CA ALA A 70 14.41 13.68 -12.24
C ALA A 70 13.33 13.41 -11.15
N ILE A 71 12.90 12.17 -10.99
CA ILE A 71 11.98 11.77 -9.90
C ILE A 71 12.74 11.67 -8.58
N ARG A 72 13.95 11.08 -8.57
CA ARG A 72 14.80 10.98 -7.37
C ARG A 72 15.06 12.35 -6.76
N GLU A 73 15.45 13.34 -7.57
CA GLU A 73 15.71 14.70 -7.13
C GLU A 73 14.49 15.35 -6.47
N ARG A 74 13.32 15.24 -7.10
CA ARG A 74 12.06 15.79 -6.58
C ARG A 74 11.59 15.06 -5.31
N ALA A 75 11.67 13.73 -5.29
CA ALA A 75 11.33 12.95 -4.12
C ALA A 75 12.29 13.26 -2.95
N ALA A 76 13.58 13.43 -3.22
CA ALA A 76 14.57 13.84 -2.23
C ALA A 76 14.23 15.22 -1.65
N ALA A 77 14.00 16.22 -2.49
CA ALA A 77 13.62 17.57 -2.08
C ALA A 77 12.31 17.57 -1.27
N LEU A 78 11.30 16.80 -1.71
CA LEU A 78 10.02 16.67 -1.00
C LEU A 78 10.17 16.09 0.42
N ASN A 79 11.14 15.20 0.62
CA ASN A 79 11.36 14.52 1.89
C ASN A 79 12.53 15.07 2.71
N GLY A 80 13.26 16.09 2.22
CA GLY A 80 14.40 16.71 2.91
C GLY A 80 15.59 15.76 3.07
N VAL A 81 15.87 14.95 2.04
CA VAL A 81 16.98 13.99 1.98
C VAL A 81 17.80 14.17 0.70
N ASP A 82 18.95 13.51 0.60
CA ASP A 82 19.75 13.53 -0.63
C ASP A 82 19.20 12.54 -1.68
N ALA A 83 19.43 12.82 -2.96
CA ALA A 83 19.03 11.92 -4.04
C ALA A 83 19.70 10.52 -3.94
N ALA A 84 20.88 10.43 -3.31
CA ALA A 84 21.56 9.19 -3.00
C ALA A 84 20.78 8.30 -2.00
N ASN A 85 19.85 8.89 -1.24
CA ASN A 85 18.95 8.17 -0.32
C ASN A 85 17.65 7.70 -0.96
N VAL A 86 17.45 7.90 -2.27
CA VAL A 86 16.20 7.60 -2.96
C VAL A 86 16.42 6.59 -4.09
N VAL A 87 15.59 5.57 -4.18
CA VAL A 87 15.47 4.71 -5.37
C VAL A 87 14.03 4.73 -5.88
N VAL A 88 13.87 4.75 -7.20
CA VAL A 88 12.57 4.77 -7.89
C VAL A 88 12.35 3.44 -8.59
N ASP A 89 11.14 2.88 -8.48
CA ASP A 89 10.77 1.62 -9.15
C ASP A 89 9.27 1.61 -9.52
N ALA A 90 8.84 0.52 -10.15
CA ALA A 90 7.49 0.32 -10.69
C ALA A 90 6.40 0.16 -9.59
N GLY A 91 6.27 1.17 -8.73
CA GLY A 91 5.33 1.23 -7.61
C GLY A 91 5.87 0.57 -6.34
N ALA A 92 5.11 0.72 -5.25
CA ALA A 92 5.48 0.16 -3.94
C ALA A 92 5.65 -1.36 -3.96
N ASP A 93 4.87 -2.08 -4.76
CA ASP A 93 4.97 -3.55 -4.88
C ASP A 93 6.33 -3.99 -5.41
N SER A 94 6.85 -3.31 -6.45
CA SER A 94 8.18 -3.59 -6.99
C SER A 94 9.27 -3.28 -5.96
N LEU A 95 9.11 -2.22 -5.18
CA LEU A 95 10.03 -1.87 -4.09
C LEU A 95 10.01 -2.91 -2.96
N ILE A 96 8.83 -3.42 -2.56
CA ILE A 96 8.72 -4.53 -1.60
C ILE A 96 9.53 -5.74 -2.11
N ALA A 97 9.29 -6.15 -3.36
CA ALA A 97 10.01 -7.27 -3.98
C ALA A 97 11.51 -7.01 -4.09
N LEU A 98 11.91 -5.77 -4.39
CA LEU A 98 13.32 -5.38 -4.50
C LEU A 98 14.05 -5.50 -3.15
N PHE A 99 13.49 -4.94 -2.08
CA PHE A 99 14.14 -4.98 -0.77
C PHE A 99 14.06 -6.36 -0.09
N LEU A 100 13.03 -7.16 -0.38
CA LEU A 100 13.04 -8.59 -0.03
C LEU A 100 14.21 -9.31 -0.71
N ARG A 101 14.41 -9.15 -2.02
CA ARG A 101 15.56 -9.74 -2.73
C ARG A 101 16.92 -9.23 -2.26
N ALA A 102 16.97 -7.97 -1.79
CA ALA A 102 18.21 -7.37 -1.28
C ALA A 102 18.61 -7.91 0.09
N ARG A 103 17.65 -8.33 0.91
CA ARG A 103 17.88 -8.67 2.33
C ARG A 103 17.63 -10.12 2.68
N VAL A 104 16.73 -10.81 1.98
CA VAL A 104 16.19 -12.11 2.39
C VAL A 104 16.69 -13.22 1.47
N SER A 105 17.28 -14.24 2.05
CA SER A 105 17.61 -15.52 1.41
C SER A 105 16.49 -16.54 1.65
N PRO A 106 16.35 -17.57 0.79
CA PRO A 106 15.41 -18.65 1.06
C PRO A 106 15.67 -19.32 2.42
N GLY A 107 14.65 -19.37 3.27
CA GLY A 107 14.71 -19.87 4.64
C GLY A 107 14.92 -18.80 5.71
N ASP A 108 15.29 -17.57 5.35
CA ASP A 108 15.35 -16.47 6.31
C ASP A 108 13.94 -16.13 6.81
N VAL A 109 13.85 -15.73 8.08
CA VAL A 109 12.59 -15.33 8.69
C VAL A 109 12.28 -13.86 8.39
N VAL A 110 11.02 -13.59 8.07
CA VAL A 110 10.44 -12.23 8.02
C VAL A 110 9.24 -12.16 8.94
N VAL A 111 9.04 -11.00 9.57
CA VAL A 111 7.93 -10.79 10.53
C VAL A 111 6.99 -9.72 10.00
N CYS A 112 5.69 -9.92 10.14
CA CYS A 112 4.66 -8.95 9.80
C CYS A 112 3.41 -9.13 10.66
N THR A 113 2.47 -8.19 10.60
CA THR A 113 1.16 -8.36 11.24
C THR A 113 0.28 -9.29 10.40
N ALA A 114 -0.45 -10.19 11.07
CA ALA A 114 -1.33 -11.17 10.45
C ALA A 114 -2.48 -10.50 9.67
N GLY A 115 -2.46 -10.61 8.36
CA GLY A 115 -3.47 -10.00 7.50
C GLY A 115 -3.20 -8.55 7.10
N THR A 116 -1.99 -8.03 7.33
CA THR A 116 -1.51 -6.77 6.73
C THR A 116 -1.50 -6.85 5.20
N TYR A 117 -0.97 -5.86 4.51
CA TYR A 117 -1.00 -5.78 3.04
C TYR A 117 -0.55 -7.10 2.37
N PRO A 118 -1.44 -7.79 1.64
CA PRO A 118 -1.21 -9.19 1.24
C PRO A 118 -0.09 -9.36 0.20
N THR A 119 0.27 -8.30 -0.53
CA THR A 119 1.36 -8.34 -1.51
C THR A 119 2.72 -8.54 -0.84
N PHE A 120 2.91 -8.05 0.40
CA PHE A 120 4.13 -8.37 1.16
C PHE A 120 4.30 -9.88 1.31
N ARG A 121 3.26 -10.58 1.82
CA ARG A 121 3.28 -12.03 1.97
C ARG A 121 3.55 -12.73 0.63
N TYR A 122 2.87 -12.30 -0.43
CA TYR A 122 3.05 -12.86 -1.77
C TYR A 122 4.51 -12.82 -2.24
N PHE A 123 5.20 -11.69 -2.07
CA PHE A 123 6.60 -11.57 -2.45
C PHE A 123 7.56 -12.24 -1.46
N ALA A 124 7.26 -12.23 -0.17
CA ALA A 124 8.06 -12.93 0.84
C ALA A 124 8.07 -14.45 0.59
N GLU A 125 6.89 -15.04 0.30
CA GLU A 125 6.79 -16.43 -0.16
C GLU A 125 7.54 -16.64 -1.48
N GLY A 126 7.48 -15.67 -2.38
CA GLY A 126 8.14 -15.70 -3.69
C GLY A 126 9.67 -15.74 -3.62
N VAL A 127 10.29 -15.15 -2.61
CA VAL A 127 11.74 -15.25 -2.36
C VAL A 127 12.10 -16.43 -1.46
N GLY A 128 11.13 -17.21 -0.98
CA GLY A 128 11.35 -18.38 -0.14
C GLY A 128 11.53 -18.07 1.34
N ALA A 129 11.06 -16.90 1.82
CA ALA A 129 11.11 -16.56 3.23
C ALA A 129 10.19 -17.45 4.09
N GLU A 130 10.55 -17.61 5.36
CA GLU A 130 9.68 -18.09 6.41
C GLU A 130 8.97 -16.89 7.04
N ILE A 131 7.63 -16.92 7.10
CA ILE A 131 6.84 -15.78 7.57
C ILE A 131 6.32 -16.08 8.97
N VAL A 132 6.67 -15.21 9.92
CA VAL A 132 6.12 -15.18 11.27
C VAL A 132 5.11 -14.04 11.35
N GLU A 133 3.87 -14.38 11.66
CA GLU A 133 2.77 -13.43 11.73
C GLU A 133 2.41 -13.13 13.18
N VAL A 134 2.30 -11.85 13.51
CA VAL A 134 1.87 -11.34 14.82
C VAL A 134 0.42 -10.86 14.70
N PRO A 135 -0.50 -11.27 15.56
CA PRO A 135 -1.87 -10.75 15.56
C PRO A 135 -1.91 -9.24 15.75
N TYR A 136 -2.97 -8.59 15.25
CA TYR A 136 -3.28 -7.22 15.66
C TYR A 136 -3.57 -7.18 17.16
N ALA A 137 -3.10 -6.12 17.84
CA ALA A 137 -3.60 -5.77 19.16
C ALA A 137 -4.94 -5.04 19.03
N GLU A 138 -5.81 -5.22 20.03
CA GLU A 138 -7.05 -4.46 20.11
C GLU A 138 -7.05 -3.60 21.38
N HIS A 139 -7.19 -2.29 21.20
CA HIS A 139 -7.26 -1.30 22.26
C HIS A 139 -8.51 -0.46 22.07
N ASP A 140 -9.41 -0.46 23.06
CA ASP A 140 -10.67 0.30 23.02
C ASP A 140 -11.50 0.07 21.74
N GLY A 141 -11.48 -1.17 21.24
CA GLY A 141 -12.17 -1.53 20.02
C GLY A 141 -11.43 -1.14 18.72
N VAL A 142 -10.18 -0.69 18.79
CA VAL A 142 -9.35 -0.32 17.61
C VAL A 142 -8.29 -1.38 17.39
N LEU A 143 -8.23 -1.94 16.17
CA LEU A 143 -7.20 -2.89 15.76
C LEU A 143 -5.95 -2.11 15.31
N VAL A 144 -4.82 -2.34 15.96
CA VAL A 144 -3.54 -1.71 15.66
C VAL A 144 -2.43 -2.75 15.50
N ASN A 145 -1.39 -2.44 14.74
CA ASN A 145 -0.19 -3.27 14.73
C ASN A 145 0.41 -3.32 16.15
N ASP A 146 0.68 -4.52 16.67
CA ASP A 146 1.35 -4.68 17.98
C ASP A 146 2.86 -4.53 17.80
N LEU A 147 3.35 -3.28 17.91
CA LEU A 147 4.77 -2.98 17.70
C LEU A 147 5.69 -3.70 18.69
N PRO A 148 5.40 -3.78 20.01
CA PRO A 148 6.17 -4.59 20.94
C PRO A 148 6.22 -6.07 20.57
N ALA A 149 5.09 -6.66 20.20
CA ALA A 149 5.04 -8.07 19.80
C ALA A 149 5.77 -8.33 18.48
N LEU A 150 5.71 -7.40 17.52
CA LEU A 150 6.52 -7.46 16.28
C LEU A 150 8.02 -7.48 16.60
N ALA A 151 8.49 -6.61 17.49
CA ALA A 151 9.90 -6.59 17.91
C ALA A 151 10.30 -7.88 18.64
N ALA A 152 9.46 -8.34 19.57
CA ALA A 152 9.70 -9.58 20.31
C ALA A 152 9.78 -10.80 19.38
N ALA A 153 8.85 -10.93 18.44
CA ALA A 153 8.86 -12.01 17.45
C ALA A 153 10.08 -11.94 16.54
N ALA A 154 10.44 -10.73 16.06
CA ALA A 154 11.61 -10.53 15.20
C ALA A 154 12.90 -10.96 15.91
N ASN A 155 13.10 -10.57 17.16
CA ASN A 155 14.29 -10.92 17.93
C ASN A 155 14.31 -12.41 18.29
N ALA A 156 13.16 -13.00 18.67
CA ALA A 156 13.07 -14.43 19.02
C ALA A 156 13.38 -15.34 17.82
N HIS A 157 13.02 -14.92 16.61
CA HIS A 157 13.25 -15.70 15.38
C HIS A 157 14.45 -15.21 14.57
N GLN A 158 15.24 -14.26 15.09
CA GLN A 158 16.38 -13.66 14.37
C GLN A 158 16.00 -13.21 12.96
N ALA A 159 14.89 -12.48 12.86
CA ALA A 159 14.28 -12.10 11.60
C ALA A 159 15.19 -11.20 10.77
N ALA A 160 15.33 -11.54 9.50
CA ALA A 160 16.04 -10.72 8.52
C ALA A 160 15.34 -9.38 8.28
N LEU A 161 13.99 -9.36 8.34
CA LEU A 161 13.19 -8.21 7.99
C LEU A 161 11.89 -8.18 8.79
N VAL A 162 11.49 -6.99 9.23
CA VAL A 162 10.15 -6.69 9.74
C VAL A 162 9.43 -5.78 8.73
N TYR A 163 8.22 -6.14 8.33
CA TYR A 163 7.34 -5.30 7.51
C TYR A 163 6.28 -4.63 8.38
N LEU A 164 6.16 -3.32 8.26
CA LEU A 164 5.15 -2.50 8.91
C LEU A 164 4.51 -1.56 7.89
N ALA A 165 3.20 -1.67 7.66
CA ALA A 165 2.43 -0.64 6.96
C ALA A 165 2.00 0.45 7.96
N ASN A 166 2.31 1.72 7.67
CA ASN A 166 1.98 2.84 8.54
C ASN A 166 1.77 4.14 7.75
N PRO A 167 0.53 4.62 7.54
CA PRO A 167 -0.75 4.05 8.00
C PRO A 167 -1.04 2.66 7.47
N ASP A 168 -1.67 1.84 8.32
CA ASP A 168 -1.89 0.42 8.05
C ASP A 168 -2.93 0.15 6.96
N ASN A 169 -2.71 -0.89 6.22
CA ASN A 169 -3.65 -1.50 5.32
C ASN A 169 -3.80 -2.98 5.72
N PRO A 170 -4.96 -3.42 6.26
CA PRO A 170 -6.30 -2.92 5.94
C PRO A 170 -6.99 -2.05 7.01
N THR A 171 -6.43 -1.85 8.20
CA THR A 171 -7.15 -1.22 9.32
C THR A 171 -7.32 0.30 9.16
N GLY A 172 -6.39 0.96 8.49
CA GLY A 172 -6.34 2.43 8.37
C GLY A 172 -5.67 3.12 9.56
N THR A 173 -5.28 2.39 10.60
CA THR A 173 -4.70 2.93 11.83
C THR A 173 -3.27 3.43 11.62
N PHE A 174 -2.79 4.27 12.51
CA PHE A 174 -1.49 4.94 12.38
C PHE A 174 -0.75 4.95 13.71
N HIS A 175 0.54 4.70 13.66
CA HIS A 175 1.46 4.86 14.77
C HIS A 175 2.30 6.14 14.60
N PRO A 176 2.41 7.00 15.64
CA PRO A 176 3.22 8.19 15.56
C PRO A 176 4.71 7.84 15.43
N ARG A 177 5.49 8.84 15.02
CA ARG A 177 6.93 8.71 14.76
C ARG A 177 7.70 8.05 15.90
N ASP A 178 7.43 8.47 17.15
CA ASP A 178 8.14 7.96 18.31
C ASP A 178 7.86 6.47 18.57
N ALA A 179 6.63 6.00 18.25
CA ALA A 179 6.31 4.58 18.35
C ALA A 179 7.08 3.75 17.31
N VAL A 180 7.18 4.24 16.06
CA VAL A 180 7.99 3.61 15.00
C VAL A 180 9.48 3.64 15.35
N ALA A 181 9.97 4.74 15.90
CA ALA A 181 11.36 4.85 16.38
C ALA A 181 11.64 3.86 17.52
N SER A 182 10.70 3.70 18.45
CA SER A 182 10.79 2.72 19.54
C SER A 182 10.80 1.28 19.01
N LEU A 183 9.95 0.97 18.01
CA LEU A 183 10.03 -0.31 17.31
C LEU A 183 11.42 -0.52 16.72
N ARG A 184 11.95 0.45 15.93
CA ARG A 184 13.28 0.31 15.32
C ARG A 184 14.37 0.09 16.38
N ALA A 185 14.32 0.82 17.49
CA ALA A 185 15.28 0.68 18.58
C ALA A 185 15.20 -0.67 19.30
N ALA A 186 14.04 -1.30 19.32
CA ALA A 186 13.83 -2.63 19.91
C ALA A 186 14.24 -3.79 18.99
N LEU A 187 14.36 -3.57 17.68
CA LEU A 187 14.83 -4.57 16.72
C LEU A 187 16.35 -4.72 16.76
N ALA A 188 16.86 -5.93 16.53
CA ALA A 188 18.28 -6.18 16.36
C ALA A 188 18.90 -5.27 15.28
N ASP A 189 20.20 -4.97 15.40
CA ASP A 189 20.91 -4.05 14.50
C ASP A 189 20.95 -4.55 13.04
N ASP A 190 20.91 -5.86 12.82
CA ASP A 190 20.93 -6.46 11.50
C ASP A 190 19.51 -6.72 10.93
N THR A 191 18.46 -6.50 11.70
CA THR A 191 17.08 -6.61 11.23
C THR A 191 16.69 -5.35 10.43
N LEU A 192 16.29 -5.52 9.17
CA LEU A 192 15.78 -4.41 8.35
C LEU A 192 14.32 -4.12 8.70
N LEU A 193 13.98 -2.86 8.95
CA LEU A 193 12.59 -2.40 9.00
C LEU A 193 12.16 -1.93 7.60
N LEU A 194 11.21 -2.62 6.99
CA LEU A 194 10.54 -2.20 5.75
C LEU A 194 9.24 -1.50 6.12
N LEU A 195 9.26 -0.16 6.13
CA LEU A 195 8.17 0.72 6.54
C LEU A 195 7.39 1.16 5.30
N ASP A 196 6.19 0.64 5.14
CA ASP A 196 5.32 0.98 4.01
C ASP A 196 4.43 2.19 4.36
N GLU A 197 4.78 3.32 3.77
CA GLU A 197 4.11 4.60 3.94
C GLU A 197 3.20 4.96 2.74
N ALA A 198 2.62 3.97 2.07
CA ALA A 198 1.81 4.21 0.86
C ALA A 198 0.62 5.16 1.08
N TYR A 199 0.18 5.34 2.32
CA TYR A 199 -0.97 6.20 2.67
C TYR A 199 -0.60 7.41 3.53
N VAL A 200 0.67 7.63 3.80
CA VAL A 200 1.09 8.67 4.77
C VAL A 200 0.68 10.08 4.35
N ASP A 201 0.50 10.34 3.06
CA ASP A 201 0.05 11.64 2.56
C ASP A 201 -1.37 12.03 3.03
N PHE A 202 -2.20 11.04 3.41
CA PHE A 202 -3.54 11.26 3.96
C PHE A 202 -3.57 11.40 5.49
N CYS A 203 -2.42 11.30 6.14
CA CYS A 203 -2.29 11.37 7.58
C CYS A 203 -1.81 12.75 8.03
N ALA A 204 -2.73 13.56 8.56
CA ALA A 204 -2.39 14.90 9.07
C ALA A 204 -1.43 14.85 10.27
N ALA A 205 -1.41 13.72 11.01
CA ALA A 205 -0.51 13.51 12.15
C ALA A 205 0.89 13.02 11.73
N ALA A 206 1.11 12.71 10.44
CA ALA A 206 2.39 12.24 9.96
C ALA A 206 3.39 13.38 9.86
N GLU A 207 4.48 13.24 10.57
CA GLU A 207 5.61 14.16 10.48
C GLU A 207 6.55 13.74 9.33
N ARG A 208 7.16 14.72 8.66
CA ARG A 208 8.22 14.44 7.70
C ARG A 208 9.41 13.83 8.43
N GLN A 209 9.84 12.67 7.96
CA GLN A 209 10.98 11.96 8.51
C GLN A 209 12.09 11.94 7.46
N GLY A 210 13.33 12.18 7.87
CA GLY A 210 14.51 11.97 7.05
C GLY A 210 14.85 10.49 6.88
N VAL A 211 16.13 10.22 6.64
CA VAL A 211 16.67 8.85 6.59
C VAL A 211 16.69 8.26 8.00
N LEU A 212 16.18 7.04 8.15
CA LEU A 212 16.21 6.29 9.40
C LEU A 212 17.21 5.13 9.29
N ALA A 213 17.99 4.89 10.37
CA ALA A 213 18.95 3.80 10.40
C ALA A 213 18.26 2.43 10.17
N ASN A 214 18.86 1.59 9.35
CA ASN A 214 18.35 0.23 9.02
C ASN A 214 16.84 0.18 8.72
N THR A 215 16.35 1.23 8.07
CA THR A 215 14.93 1.35 7.67
C THR A 215 14.85 1.74 6.20
N VAL A 216 13.99 1.04 5.49
CA VAL A 216 13.57 1.41 4.13
C VAL A 216 12.13 1.89 4.20
N ARG A 217 11.89 3.14 3.83
CA ARG A 217 10.56 3.76 3.81
C ARG A 217 10.03 3.74 2.38
N LEU A 218 8.88 3.13 2.17
CA LEU A 218 8.26 3.01 0.85
C LEU A 218 7.19 4.09 0.66
N ARG A 219 7.23 4.74 -0.49
CA ARG A 219 6.27 5.76 -0.91
C ARG A 219 5.73 5.44 -2.29
N THR A 220 4.55 5.93 -2.61
CA THR A 220 3.92 5.68 -3.91
C THR A 220 3.22 6.92 -4.46
N LEU A 221 3.27 7.11 -5.78
CA LEU A 221 2.46 8.12 -6.46
C LEU A 221 1.08 7.58 -6.86
N SER A 222 0.75 6.34 -6.49
CA SER A 222 -0.52 5.69 -6.85
C SER A 222 -1.74 6.28 -6.13
N LYS A 223 -1.56 6.89 -4.94
CA LYS A 223 -2.66 7.29 -4.07
C LYS A 223 -2.90 8.80 -4.12
N ALA A 224 -2.17 9.59 -3.36
CA ALA A 224 -2.33 11.05 -3.30
C ALA A 224 -2.07 11.78 -4.64
N HIS A 225 -1.27 11.17 -5.52
CA HIS A 225 -0.91 11.76 -6.82
C HIS A 225 -1.72 11.21 -8.01
N GLY A 226 -2.66 10.27 -7.80
CA GLY A 226 -3.54 9.76 -8.85
C GLY A 226 -2.89 8.89 -9.92
N LEU A 227 -1.67 8.37 -9.72
CA LEU A 227 -0.91 7.64 -10.73
C LEU A 227 -0.95 6.11 -10.56
N ALA A 228 -2.03 5.55 -10.01
CA ALA A 228 -2.12 4.10 -9.76
C ALA A 228 -1.84 3.25 -11.01
N GLY A 229 -2.35 3.66 -12.16
CA GLY A 229 -2.17 2.96 -13.44
C GLY A 229 -0.77 3.07 -14.05
N LEU A 230 0.01 4.08 -13.67
CA LEU A 230 1.36 4.31 -14.21
C LEU A 230 2.47 3.63 -13.41
N ARG A 231 2.12 3.06 -12.25
CA ARG A 231 3.05 2.27 -11.45
C ARG A 231 4.35 3.01 -11.13
N VAL A 232 4.30 4.06 -10.32
CA VAL A 232 5.48 4.80 -9.85
C VAL A 232 5.50 4.82 -8.33
N GLY A 233 6.64 4.44 -7.76
CA GLY A 233 6.92 4.55 -6.34
C GLY A 233 8.40 4.83 -6.10
N TYR A 234 8.73 5.21 -4.89
CA TYR A 234 10.11 5.42 -4.49
C TYR A 234 10.32 4.94 -3.05
N ALA A 235 11.57 4.58 -2.74
CA ALA A 235 11.97 4.26 -1.38
C ALA A 235 13.01 5.27 -0.90
N ILE A 236 13.00 5.54 0.41
CA ILE A 236 13.96 6.38 1.12
C ILE A 236 14.70 5.48 2.12
N ALA A 237 16.02 5.44 2.03
CA ALA A 237 16.83 4.62 2.93
C ALA A 237 18.27 5.18 3.05
N PRO A 238 19.08 4.68 4.00
CA PRO A 238 20.53 4.92 3.99
C PRO A 238 21.14 4.55 2.63
N GLU A 239 22.09 5.35 2.16
CA GLU A 239 22.72 5.22 0.84
C GLU A 239 23.22 3.80 0.54
N GLN A 240 23.74 3.11 1.54
CA GLN A 240 24.19 1.72 1.39
C GLN A 240 23.07 0.77 0.92
N TRP A 241 21.82 0.96 1.37
CA TRP A 241 20.66 0.18 0.93
C TRP A 241 20.24 0.56 -0.48
N ILE A 242 20.28 1.86 -0.80
CA ILE A 242 19.95 2.37 -2.15
C ILE A 242 20.96 1.86 -3.18
N SER A 243 22.26 1.93 -2.86
CA SER A 243 23.33 1.42 -3.74
C SER A 243 23.17 -0.08 -4.01
N LYS A 244 22.80 -0.89 -3.00
CA LYS A 244 22.54 -2.32 -3.20
C LYS A 244 21.27 -2.57 -4.00
N ALA A 245 20.21 -1.81 -3.77
CA ALA A 245 18.99 -1.89 -4.55
C ALA A 245 19.25 -1.57 -6.03
N ASP A 246 20.03 -0.52 -6.34
CA ASP A 246 20.40 -0.14 -7.72
C ASP A 246 21.17 -1.23 -8.47
N GLN A 247 21.91 -2.11 -7.75
CA GLN A 247 22.66 -3.21 -8.38
C GLN A 247 21.76 -4.36 -8.87
N ILE A 248 20.57 -4.54 -8.27
CA ILE A 248 19.72 -5.71 -8.51
C ILE A 248 18.31 -5.37 -9.01
N ARG A 249 17.91 -4.06 -9.03
CA ARG A 249 16.60 -3.67 -9.55
C ARG A 249 16.49 -3.93 -11.05
N THR A 250 15.26 -3.99 -11.54
CA THR A 250 15.00 -4.05 -12.98
C THR A 250 15.42 -2.72 -13.62
N GLN A 251 16.29 -2.76 -14.61
CA GLN A 251 16.61 -1.59 -15.41
C GLN A 251 15.37 -1.16 -16.21
N PHE A 252 15.17 0.15 -16.36
CA PHE A 252 14.03 0.71 -17.09
C PHE A 252 12.65 0.26 -16.57
N ALA A 253 12.53 -0.05 -15.27
CA ALA A 253 11.28 -0.52 -14.67
C ALA A 253 10.15 0.52 -14.76
N VAL A 254 10.49 1.81 -14.70
CA VAL A 254 9.55 2.93 -14.82
C VAL A 254 9.63 3.49 -16.24
N SER A 255 8.57 3.33 -17.02
CA SER A 255 8.52 3.76 -18.42
C SER A 255 8.72 5.28 -18.57
N SER A 256 9.15 5.73 -19.76
CA SER A 256 9.32 7.17 -20.08
C SER A 256 8.04 7.97 -19.84
N VAL A 257 6.90 7.39 -20.20
CA VAL A 257 5.57 7.97 -19.96
C VAL A 257 5.30 8.13 -18.47
N ALA A 258 5.59 7.09 -17.68
CA ALA A 258 5.41 7.12 -16.24
C ALA A 258 6.37 8.11 -15.55
N GLN A 259 7.62 8.23 -16.04
CA GLN A 259 8.57 9.21 -15.51
C GLN A 259 8.12 10.64 -15.80
N ALA A 260 7.71 10.94 -17.03
CA ALA A 260 7.20 12.26 -17.39
C ALA A 260 5.96 12.64 -16.55
N ALA A 261 5.03 11.71 -16.37
CA ALA A 261 3.85 11.91 -15.55
C ALA A 261 4.20 12.15 -14.07
N ALA A 262 5.12 11.37 -13.52
CA ALA A 262 5.58 11.52 -12.13
C ALA A 262 6.23 12.89 -11.90
N VAL A 263 7.07 13.34 -12.82
CA VAL A 263 7.66 14.69 -12.77
C VAL A 263 6.57 15.76 -12.79
N ALA A 264 5.59 15.64 -13.70
CA ALA A 264 4.53 16.64 -13.84
C ALA A 264 3.67 16.77 -12.56
N VAL A 265 3.33 15.65 -11.88
CA VAL A 265 2.55 15.70 -10.63
C VAL A 265 3.37 16.16 -9.43
N LEU A 266 4.66 15.83 -9.38
CA LEU A 266 5.57 16.29 -8.31
C LEU A 266 5.85 17.80 -8.44
N ASP A 267 5.85 18.36 -9.65
CA ASP A 267 5.96 19.80 -9.91
C ASP A 267 4.63 20.55 -9.70
N ALA A 268 3.53 19.84 -9.47
CA ALA A 268 2.19 20.40 -9.24
C ALA A 268 1.58 19.94 -7.89
N PRO A 269 2.21 20.25 -6.75
CA PRO A 269 1.79 19.75 -5.43
C PRO A 269 0.34 20.11 -5.07
N HIS A 270 -0.18 21.23 -5.56
CA HIS A 270 -1.57 21.66 -5.35
C HIS A 270 -2.62 20.62 -5.83
N CYS A 271 -2.25 19.78 -6.81
CA CYS A 271 -3.13 18.71 -7.28
C CYS A 271 -3.23 17.59 -6.23
N ALA A 272 -2.08 17.18 -5.66
CA ALA A 272 -2.07 16.22 -4.55
C ALA A 272 -2.81 16.77 -3.33
N ASP A 273 -2.59 18.04 -2.96
CA ASP A 273 -3.30 18.70 -1.85
C ASP A 273 -4.82 18.68 -2.05
N THR A 274 -5.28 18.87 -3.28
CA THR A 274 -6.70 18.80 -3.62
C THR A 274 -7.26 17.39 -3.45
N ILE A 275 -6.55 16.38 -3.98
CA ILE A 275 -6.92 14.97 -3.83
C ILE A 275 -6.97 14.59 -2.35
N ILE A 276 -5.93 14.94 -1.58
CA ILE A 276 -5.84 14.64 -0.14
C ILE A 276 -7.01 15.25 0.61
N ARG A 277 -7.24 16.58 0.45
CA ARG A 277 -8.31 17.30 1.13
C ARG A 277 -9.69 16.69 0.83
N ASP A 278 -10.01 16.47 -0.43
CA ASP A 278 -11.31 15.97 -0.85
C ASP A 278 -11.52 14.51 -0.42
N THR A 279 -10.49 13.70 -0.48
CA THR A 279 -10.51 12.31 0.02
C THR A 279 -10.69 12.26 1.54
N CYS A 280 -9.98 13.08 2.30
CA CYS A 280 -10.12 13.12 3.75
C CYS A 280 -11.55 13.56 4.14
N ARG A 281 -12.12 14.57 3.47
CA ARG A 281 -13.50 14.98 3.68
C ARG A 281 -14.49 13.84 3.42
N LEU A 282 -14.36 13.11 2.34
CA LEU A 282 -15.22 11.96 2.03
C LEU A 282 -15.02 10.81 3.03
N ARG A 283 -13.79 10.56 3.47
CA ARG A 283 -13.50 9.58 4.50
C ARG A 283 -14.24 9.88 5.80
N GLU A 284 -14.18 11.14 6.27
CA GLU A 284 -14.88 11.56 7.49
C GLU A 284 -16.40 11.47 7.32
N GLN A 285 -16.94 11.86 6.15
CA GLN A 285 -18.38 11.72 5.86
C GLN A 285 -18.81 10.24 5.89
N LEU A 286 -18.07 9.37 5.21
CA LEU A 286 -18.36 7.94 5.18
C LEU A 286 -18.26 7.32 6.57
N HIS A 287 -17.20 7.64 7.32
CA HIS A 287 -17.00 7.19 8.68
C HIS A 287 -18.18 7.57 9.58
N ALA A 288 -18.57 8.85 9.56
CA ALA A 288 -19.69 9.35 10.36
C ALA A 288 -21.02 8.68 10.00
N ALA A 289 -21.31 8.51 8.71
CA ALA A 289 -22.54 7.85 8.25
C ALA A 289 -22.64 6.39 8.71
N LEU A 290 -21.54 5.64 8.60
CA LEU A 290 -21.51 4.22 8.97
C LEU A 290 -21.54 4.03 10.50
N THR A 291 -20.80 4.85 11.25
CA THR A 291 -20.81 4.83 12.72
C THR A 291 -22.16 5.28 13.27
N GLY A 292 -22.75 6.34 12.71
CA GLY A 292 -24.11 6.80 13.06
C GLY A 292 -25.17 5.74 12.77
N GLY A 293 -24.94 4.85 11.81
CA GLY A 293 -25.77 3.68 11.51
C GLY A 293 -25.49 2.46 12.40
N GLY A 294 -24.60 2.57 13.38
CA GLY A 294 -24.32 1.52 14.38
C GLY A 294 -23.20 0.53 13.99
N LEU A 295 -22.47 0.75 12.91
CA LEU A 295 -21.32 -0.10 12.56
C LEU A 295 -20.07 0.29 13.35
N ARG A 296 -19.25 -0.71 13.67
CA ARG A 296 -17.89 -0.51 14.16
C ARG A 296 -16.99 -0.15 12.98
N VAL A 297 -16.54 1.11 12.91
CA VAL A 297 -15.62 1.62 11.88
C VAL A 297 -14.35 2.07 12.56
N LEU A 298 -13.20 1.58 12.11
CA LEU A 298 -11.92 1.95 12.70
C LEU A 298 -11.53 3.39 12.34
N PRO A 299 -10.83 4.12 13.21
CA PRO A 299 -10.19 5.38 12.85
C PRO A 299 -9.26 5.18 11.66
N SER A 300 -9.31 6.09 10.69
CA SER A 300 -8.51 5.93 9.47
C SER A 300 -7.65 7.15 9.16
N HIS A 301 -6.39 6.90 8.82
CA HIS A 301 -5.40 7.84 8.33
C HIS A 301 -5.02 7.57 6.86
N THR A 302 -5.92 6.92 6.12
CA THR A 302 -5.73 6.49 4.73
C THR A 302 -6.79 7.10 3.80
N ASN A 303 -6.86 6.65 2.56
CA ASN A 303 -7.92 7.01 1.62
C ASN A 303 -9.10 6.02 1.63
N PHE A 304 -9.31 5.30 2.72
CA PHE A 304 -10.40 4.34 2.90
C PHE A 304 -10.88 4.29 4.36
N VAL A 305 -11.98 3.62 4.60
CA VAL A 305 -12.43 3.21 5.93
C VAL A 305 -12.39 1.69 6.07
N CYS A 306 -12.18 1.19 7.28
CA CYS A 306 -12.25 -0.22 7.64
C CYS A 306 -13.47 -0.45 8.53
N ILE A 307 -14.40 -1.26 8.05
CA ILE A 307 -15.62 -1.66 8.78
C ILE A 307 -15.38 -3.03 9.39
N VAL A 308 -15.63 -3.16 10.70
CA VAL A 308 -15.51 -4.43 11.43
C VAL A 308 -16.90 -4.98 11.65
N TYR A 309 -17.20 -6.12 11.05
CA TYR A 309 -18.45 -6.86 11.24
C TYR A 309 -18.30 -7.88 12.37
N PRO A 310 -19.41 -8.37 12.95
CA PRO A 310 -19.36 -9.36 14.03
C PRO A 310 -18.63 -10.66 13.64
N ASP A 311 -18.74 -11.06 12.37
CA ASP A 311 -18.15 -12.28 11.84
C ASP A 311 -17.84 -12.19 10.33
N ALA A 312 -17.16 -13.21 9.83
CA ALA A 312 -16.77 -13.32 8.43
C ALA A 312 -17.96 -13.48 7.47
N ASP A 313 -19.04 -14.11 7.93
CA ASP A 313 -20.24 -14.35 7.11
C ASP A 313 -21.01 -13.05 6.89
N SER A 314 -21.14 -12.22 7.92
CA SER A 314 -21.73 -10.90 7.85
C SER A 314 -20.98 -10.02 6.84
N ALA A 315 -19.66 -9.96 6.91
CA ALA A 315 -18.82 -9.22 5.95
C ALA A 315 -18.98 -9.76 4.52
N LEU A 316 -19.00 -11.09 4.36
CA LEU A 316 -19.17 -11.74 3.06
C LEU A 316 -20.54 -11.44 2.44
N GLN A 317 -21.61 -11.46 3.23
CA GLN A 317 -22.96 -11.14 2.76
C GLN A 317 -23.04 -9.68 2.24
N ARG A 318 -22.42 -8.72 2.94
CA ARG A 318 -22.37 -7.32 2.51
C ARG A 318 -21.55 -7.17 1.21
N GLN A 319 -20.40 -7.83 1.16
CA GLN A 319 -19.60 -7.85 -0.06
C GLN A 319 -20.39 -8.39 -1.26
N LYS A 320 -21.08 -9.52 -1.10
CA LYS A 320 -21.91 -10.13 -2.14
C LYS A 320 -23.07 -9.21 -2.57
N ALA A 321 -23.76 -8.59 -1.60
CA ALA A 321 -24.87 -7.69 -1.88
C ALA A 321 -24.43 -6.45 -2.68
N LEU A 322 -23.26 -5.88 -2.36
CA LEU A 322 -22.66 -4.80 -3.14
C LEU A 322 -22.22 -5.26 -4.53
N LEU A 323 -21.59 -6.44 -4.64
CA LEU A 323 -21.21 -7.01 -5.95
C LEU A 323 -22.41 -7.25 -6.85
N GLN A 324 -23.55 -7.68 -6.29
CA GLN A 324 -24.81 -7.83 -7.05
C GLN A 324 -25.34 -6.50 -7.60
N GLN A 325 -24.92 -5.37 -7.03
CA GLN A 325 -25.22 -4.04 -7.54
C GLN A 325 -24.11 -3.48 -8.46
N GLY A 326 -23.07 -4.26 -8.73
CA GLY A 326 -21.92 -3.84 -9.52
C GLY A 326 -20.93 -2.96 -8.75
N ILE A 327 -20.95 -3.00 -7.42
CA ILE A 327 -20.08 -2.24 -6.54
C ILE A 327 -19.03 -3.17 -5.92
N ALA A 328 -17.76 -2.95 -6.24
CA ALA A 328 -16.66 -3.76 -5.73
C ALA A 328 -16.04 -3.11 -4.47
N VAL A 329 -16.11 -3.82 -3.34
CA VAL A 329 -15.38 -3.50 -2.10
C VAL A 329 -14.33 -4.56 -1.82
N HIS A 330 -13.37 -4.26 -0.96
CA HIS A 330 -12.30 -5.20 -0.61
C HIS A 330 -12.58 -5.87 0.73
N ARG A 331 -12.55 -7.21 0.74
CA ARG A 331 -12.48 -8.04 1.93
C ARG A 331 -11.10 -8.70 1.96
N PRO A 332 -10.28 -8.47 3.00
CA PRO A 332 -8.94 -9.05 3.05
C PRO A 332 -8.96 -10.58 2.95
N PRO A 333 -8.02 -11.18 2.20
CA PRO A 333 -8.02 -12.63 1.99
C PRO A 333 -7.55 -13.42 3.21
N HIS A 334 -6.84 -12.78 4.15
CA HIS A 334 -6.28 -13.44 5.32
C HIS A 334 -7.38 -13.92 6.28
N PRO A 335 -7.32 -15.16 6.81
CA PRO A 335 -8.36 -15.71 7.68
C PRO A 335 -8.69 -14.84 8.91
N ALA A 336 -7.67 -14.24 9.53
CA ALA A 336 -7.85 -13.37 10.70
C ALA A 336 -8.61 -12.07 10.40
N MET A 337 -8.74 -11.67 9.11
CA MET A 337 -9.31 -10.39 8.70
C MET A 337 -10.57 -10.53 7.83
N GLN A 338 -11.14 -11.71 7.73
CA GLN A 338 -12.31 -11.94 6.87
C GLN A 338 -13.60 -11.31 7.38
N HIS A 339 -13.64 -10.88 8.62
CA HIS A 339 -14.76 -10.18 9.26
C HIS A 339 -14.77 -8.67 8.98
N ILE A 340 -13.82 -8.15 8.18
CA ILE A 340 -13.77 -6.74 7.83
C ILE A 340 -14.05 -6.48 6.36
N LEU A 341 -14.54 -5.29 6.05
CA LEU A 341 -14.58 -4.71 4.72
C LEU A 341 -13.81 -3.40 4.70
N ARG A 342 -12.99 -3.23 3.67
CA ARG A 342 -12.29 -1.98 3.38
C ARG A 342 -12.98 -1.29 2.23
N VAL A 343 -13.41 -0.04 2.45
CA VAL A 343 -14.18 0.76 1.49
C VAL A 343 -13.39 2.05 1.21
N THR A 344 -13.04 2.27 -0.05
CA THR A 344 -12.34 3.48 -0.48
C THR A 344 -13.24 4.71 -0.29
N ALA A 345 -12.69 5.80 0.23
CA ALA A 345 -13.36 7.09 0.38
C ALA A 345 -13.55 7.72 -1.02
N HIS A 346 -14.71 7.45 -1.60
CA HIS A 346 -15.10 7.85 -2.95
C HIS A 346 -16.56 8.35 -2.93
N PRO A 347 -16.98 9.27 -3.81
CA PRO A 347 -18.38 9.71 -3.88
C PRO A 347 -19.38 8.56 -3.96
N ASP A 348 -19.08 7.50 -4.71
CA ASP A 348 -19.95 6.31 -4.81
C ASP A 348 -20.12 5.57 -3.49
N ALA A 349 -19.10 5.59 -2.63
CA ALA A 349 -19.18 4.98 -1.30
C ALA A 349 -20.09 5.78 -0.36
N CYS A 350 -20.21 7.08 -0.58
CA CYS A 350 -21.05 8.00 0.20
C CYS A 350 -22.50 8.08 -0.31
N GLN A 351 -22.87 7.34 -1.35
CA GLN A 351 -24.27 7.30 -1.82
C GLN A 351 -25.15 6.55 -0.82
N ASP A 352 -26.37 7.07 -0.57
CA ASP A 352 -27.32 6.46 0.38
C ASP A 352 -27.60 4.99 0.07
N SER A 353 -27.67 4.61 -1.20
CA SER A 353 -27.86 3.22 -1.64
C SER A 353 -26.71 2.33 -1.23
N THR A 354 -25.46 2.77 -1.35
CA THR A 354 -24.27 2.03 -0.93
C THR A 354 -24.20 1.92 0.59
N ILE A 355 -24.41 3.03 1.30
CA ILE A 355 -24.45 3.07 2.76
C ILE A 355 -25.55 2.14 3.30
N ALA A 356 -26.76 2.19 2.72
CA ALA A 356 -27.85 1.33 3.13
C ALA A 356 -27.53 -0.16 3.01
N VAL A 357 -26.75 -0.59 2.01
CA VAL A 357 -26.30 -2.00 1.90
C VAL A 357 -25.26 -2.33 2.97
N LEU A 358 -24.32 -1.43 3.22
CA LEU A 358 -23.28 -1.63 4.24
C LEU A 358 -23.89 -1.74 5.65
N LEU A 359 -24.97 -0.98 5.95
CA LEU A 359 -25.64 -0.93 7.25
C LEU A 359 -26.62 -2.09 7.52
N ARG A 360 -27.13 -2.77 6.51
CA ARG A 360 -28.12 -3.85 6.73
C ARG A 360 -27.55 -4.95 7.62
N GLY A 361 -28.23 -5.24 8.74
CA GLY A 361 -27.91 -6.29 9.71
C GLY A 361 -28.09 -7.71 9.17
#